data_f2b1dd1d8240ab84aaed685a26ea1eca
#
_entry.id   f2b1dd1d8240ab84aaed685a26ea1eca
#
_cell.length_a   1.000
_cell.length_b   1.000
_cell.length_c   1.000
_cell.angle_alpha   90.00
_cell.angle_beta   90.00
_cell.angle_gamma   90.00
#
_symmetry.space_group_name_H-M   'P 1'
#
loop_
_entity.id
_entity.type
_entity.pdbx_description
1 polymer ?
#
loop_
_entity_poly.entity_id
_entity_poly.type
_entity_poly.pdbx_seq_one_letter_code
_entity_poly.pdbx_strand_id
1 'polypeptide(L)'
;LASQKHRLWDGFCMNFLQGLYVALWSLLLFIPGVVKAYSYAMTPYIMAEHPGLTANEAITESRRIMDGNKWRLFCLDLSFLGWELLCTLPMLIGFSLVFFFTHSADTVLVLLFLLSILLSAGFFFLRPYEEAAWAIFYRDITAAPSDTEEIRE
;
A
#
# COMPACT_ATOMS: atom_id res chain seq x y z
N LEU A 1 32.63 26.02 28.58
CA LEU A 1 31.28 25.42 28.65
C LEU A 1 30.34 25.96 27.54
N ALA A 2 30.44 27.23 27.11
CA ALA A 2 29.61 27.79 26.02
C ALA A 2 30.00 27.24 24.64
N SER A 3 31.28 27.01 24.37
CA SER A 3 31.80 26.48 23.10
C SER A 3 31.33 25.04 22.81
N GLN A 4 31.10 24.22 23.83
CA GLN A 4 30.61 22.84 23.65
C GLN A 4 29.13 22.78 23.26
N LYS A 5 28.29 23.70 23.73
CA LYS A 5 26.88 23.76 23.38
C LYS A 5 26.68 24.09 21.89
N HIS A 6 27.47 25.00 21.32
CA HIS A 6 27.41 25.31 19.89
C HIS A 6 27.74 24.08 19.01
N ARG A 7 28.77 23.33 19.38
CA ARG A 7 29.16 22.12 18.63
C ARG A 7 28.08 21.00 18.64
N LEU A 8 27.33 20.89 19.73
CA LEU A 8 26.23 19.93 19.82
C LEU A 8 25.06 20.38 18.97
N TRP A 9 24.74 21.67 18.95
CA TRP A 9 23.70 22.23 18.08
C TRP A 9 24.05 22.10 16.60
N ASP A 10 25.28 22.39 16.24
CA ASP A 10 25.78 22.28 14.87
C ASP A 10 25.73 20.81 14.41
N GLY A 11 26.12 19.86 15.25
CA GLY A 11 26.03 18.43 14.99
C GLY A 11 24.57 17.95 14.83
N PHE A 12 23.66 18.44 15.66
CA PHE A 12 22.24 18.13 15.57
C PHE A 12 21.64 18.70 14.28
N CYS A 13 21.91 19.96 13.95
CA CYS A 13 21.44 20.60 12.72
C CYS A 13 21.97 19.88 11.48
N MET A 14 23.24 19.44 11.47
CA MET A 14 23.81 18.67 10.34
C MET A 14 23.11 17.33 10.17
N ASN A 15 22.93 16.56 11.23
CA ASN A 15 22.22 15.27 11.16
C ASN A 15 20.75 15.44 10.76
N PHE A 16 20.07 16.46 11.29
CA PHE A 16 18.69 16.76 10.93
C PHE A 16 18.58 17.15 9.46
N LEU A 17 19.45 18.02 8.96
CA LEU A 17 19.46 18.45 7.57
C LEU A 17 19.76 17.29 6.62
N GLN A 18 20.73 16.44 6.98
CA GLN A 18 21.04 15.23 6.22
C GLN A 18 19.87 14.26 6.18
N GLY A 19 19.21 14.01 7.30
CA GLY A 19 18.00 13.19 7.38
C GLY A 19 16.86 13.77 6.53
N LEU A 20 16.68 15.08 6.56
CA LEU A 20 15.68 15.77 5.75
C LEU A 20 15.97 15.64 4.24
N TYR A 21 17.23 15.79 3.83
CA TYR A 21 17.63 15.58 2.43
C TYR A 21 17.37 14.14 1.98
N VAL A 22 17.75 13.16 2.80
CA VAL A 22 17.50 11.73 2.48
C VAL A 22 16.01 11.45 2.41
N ALA A 23 15.20 11.97 3.33
CA ALA A 23 13.75 11.82 3.32
C ALA A 23 13.13 12.47 2.08
N LEU A 24 13.58 13.66 1.69
CA LEU A 24 13.09 14.37 0.51
C LEU A 24 13.40 13.60 -0.79
N TRP A 25 14.63 13.07 -0.92
CA TRP A 25 15.01 12.25 -2.06
C TRP A 25 14.26 10.91 -2.10
N SER A 26 14.05 10.28 -0.94
CA SER A 26 13.24 9.06 -0.85
C SER A 26 11.80 9.31 -1.27
N LEU A 27 11.21 10.42 -0.84
CA LEU A 27 9.86 10.81 -1.22
C LEU A 27 9.76 11.13 -2.72
N LEU A 28 10.76 11.82 -3.28
CA LEU A 28 10.82 12.15 -4.71
C LEU A 28 10.87 10.88 -5.58
N LEU A 29 11.60 9.85 -5.14
CA LEU A 29 11.71 8.57 -5.87
C LEU A 29 10.47 7.68 -5.64
N PHE A 30 9.82 7.80 -4.48
CA PHE A 30 8.64 7.03 -4.12
C PHE A 30 7.43 7.35 -5.01
N ILE A 31 7.16 8.63 -5.25
CA ILE A 31 6.01 9.08 -6.06
C ILE A 31 6.04 8.49 -7.49
N PRO A 32 7.13 8.64 -8.28
CA PRO A 32 7.18 8.06 -9.61
C PRO A 32 7.16 6.53 -9.58
N GLY A 33 7.69 5.90 -8.51
CA GLY A 33 7.61 4.46 -8.31
C GLY A 33 6.17 3.98 -8.17
N VAL A 34 5.39 4.64 -7.33
CA VAL A 34 3.96 4.35 -7.13
C VAL A 34 3.18 4.54 -8.44
N VAL A 35 3.39 5.65 -9.16
CA VAL A 35 2.74 5.90 -10.45
C VAL A 35 3.05 4.80 -11.47
N LYS A 36 4.28 4.28 -11.47
CA LYS A 36 4.68 3.16 -12.34
C LYS A 36 4.05 1.83 -11.88
N ALA A 37 3.96 1.58 -10.58
CA ALA A 37 3.28 0.40 -10.04
C ALA A 37 1.82 0.35 -10.51
N TYR A 38 1.08 1.45 -10.39
CA TYR A 38 -0.28 1.54 -10.90
C TYR A 38 -0.38 1.41 -12.42
N SER A 39 0.64 1.85 -13.17
CA SER A 39 0.67 1.67 -14.62
C SER A 39 0.78 0.20 -15.04
N TYR A 40 1.33 -0.66 -14.19
CA TYR A 40 1.52 -2.10 -14.45
C TYR A 40 0.52 -2.98 -13.70
N ALA A 41 -0.35 -2.40 -12.91
CA ALA A 41 -1.27 -3.10 -12.02
C ALA A 41 -2.21 -4.06 -12.76
N MET A 42 -2.61 -3.74 -14.00
CA MET A 42 -3.55 -4.54 -14.80
C MET A 42 -2.86 -5.65 -15.61
N THR A 43 -1.52 -5.71 -15.63
CA THR A 43 -0.77 -6.72 -16.39
C THR A 43 -1.22 -8.17 -16.12
N PRO A 44 -1.40 -8.63 -14.87
CA PRO A 44 -1.82 -10.01 -14.60
C PRO A 44 -3.23 -10.32 -15.15
N TYR A 45 -4.13 -9.36 -15.12
CA TYR A 45 -5.49 -9.52 -15.65
C TYR A 45 -5.47 -9.65 -17.19
N ILE A 46 -4.67 -8.83 -17.87
CA ILE A 46 -4.47 -8.89 -19.32
C ILE A 46 -3.86 -10.23 -19.75
N MET A 47 -2.85 -10.70 -19.01
CA MET A 47 -2.24 -12.01 -19.29
C MET A 47 -3.19 -13.18 -19.04
N ALA A 48 -4.09 -13.07 -18.07
CA ALA A 48 -5.10 -14.09 -17.80
C ALA A 48 -6.17 -14.15 -18.91
N GLU A 49 -6.55 -13.00 -19.46
CA GLU A 49 -7.56 -12.89 -20.54
C GLU A 49 -6.97 -13.23 -21.91
N HIS A 50 -5.70 -12.87 -22.14
CA HIS A 50 -4.98 -13.08 -23.40
C HIS A 50 -3.68 -13.88 -23.21
N PRO A 51 -3.75 -15.21 -23.01
CA PRO A 51 -2.58 -16.03 -22.71
C PRO A 51 -1.56 -16.13 -23.85
N GLY A 52 -1.91 -15.62 -25.05
CA GLY A 52 -0.99 -15.56 -26.22
C GLY A 52 -0.10 -14.32 -26.25
N LEU A 53 -0.29 -13.32 -25.37
CA LEU A 53 0.53 -12.12 -25.32
C LEU A 53 1.86 -12.38 -24.61
N THR A 54 2.93 -11.76 -25.11
CA THR A 54 4.18 -11.71 -24.39
C THR A 54 4.08 -10.78 -23.17
N ALA A 55 4.93 -11.01 -22.17
CA ALA A 55 4.95 -10.17 -20.97
C ALA A 55 5.13 -8.67 -21.27
N ASN A 56 5.95 -8.33 -22.28
CA ASN A 56 6.18 -6.95 -22.69
C ASN A 56 4.94 -6.31 -23.35
N GLU A 57 4.21 -7.07 -24.13
CA GLU A 57 2.95 -6.62 -24.75
C GLU A 57 1.88 -6.40 -23.69
N ALA A 58 1.74 -7.32 -22.73
CA ALA A 58 0.81 -7.18 -21.62
C ALA A 58 1.13 -5.96 -20.73
N ILE A 59 2.41 -5.68 -20.46
CA ILE A 59 2.84 -4.48 -19.74
C ILE A 59 2.51 -3.21 -20.54
N THR A 60 2.73 -3.23 -21.85
CA THR A 60 2.46 -2.07 -22.70
C THR A 60 0.97 -1.78 -22.77
N GLU A 61 0.16 -2.81 -22.89
CA GLU A 61 -1.30 -2.70 -22.89
C GLU A 61 -1.83 -2.23 -21.51
N SER A 62 -1.29 -2.75 -20.40
CA SER A 62 -1.61 -2.28 -19.04
C SER A 62 -1.34 -0.76 -18.91
N ARG A 63 -0.22 -0.29 -19.42
CA ARG A 63 0.11 1.15 -19.40
C ARG A 63 -0.90 1.96 -20.21
N ARG A 64 -1.36 1.46 -21.35
CA ARG A 64 -2.34 2.12 -22.22
C ARG A 64 -3.70 2.23 -21.55
N ILE A 65 -4.20 1.14 -20.99
CA ILE A 65 -5.51 1.07 -20.31
C ILE A 65 -5.50 1.92 -19.03
N MET A 66 -4.38 1.93 -18.31
CA MET A 66 -4.24 2.69 -17.06
C MET A 66 -3.97 4.18 -17.28
N ASP A 67 -3.77 4.63 -18.51
CA ASP A 67 -3.62 6.07 -18.77
C ASP A 67 -4.95 6.80 -18.55
N GLY A 68 -4.94 7.80 -17.68
CA GLY A 68 -6.14 8.48 -17.16
C GLY A 68 -6.85 7.79 -16.00
N ASN A 69 -6.67 6.48 -15.78
CA ASN A 69 -7.39 5.71 -14.75
C ASN A 69 -6.59 5.44 -13.46
N LYS A 70 -5.31 5.80 -13.41
CA LYS A 70 -4.42 5.57 -12.26
C LYS A 70 -4.95 6.15 -10.95
N TRP A 71 -5.52 7.35 -11.02
CA TRP A 71 -6.09 8.03 -9.85
C TRP A 71 -7.33 7.32 -9.31
N ARG A 72 -8.17 6.76 -10.19
CA ARG A 72 -9.35 6.00 -9.79
C ARG A 72 -8.96 4.73 -9.02
N LEU A 73 -7.93 4.00 -9.51
CA LEU A 73 -7.41 2.83 -8.82
C LEU A 73 -6.74 3.20 -7.49
N PHE A 74 -5.98 4.29 -7.44
CA PHE A 74 -5.39 4.80 -6.21
C PHE A 74 -6.45 5.13 -5.15
N CYS A 75 -7.56 5.76 -5.52
CA CYS A 75 -8.66 6.04 -4.60
C CYS A 75 -9.34 4.76 -4.12
N LEU A 76 -9.44 3.74 -4.96
CA LEU A 76 -9.95 2.43 -4.59
C LEU A 76 -9.06 1.79 -3.51
N ASP A 77 -7.75 1.72 -3.75
CA ASP A 77 -6.79 1.19 -2.78
C ASP A 77 -6.79 1.97 -1.47
N LEU A 78 -6.88 3.31 -1.56
CA LEU A 78 -6.95 4.15 -0.35
C LEU A 78 -8.18 3.84 0.50
N SER A 79 -9.29 3.45 -0.13
CA SER A 79 -10.50 3.00 0.59
C SER A 79 -10.26 1.70 1.35
N PHE A 80 -9.48 0.76 0.78
CA PHE A 80 -9.13 -0.50 1.45
C PHE A 80 -8.04 -0.29 2.52
N LEU A 81 -7.13 0.65 2.32
CA LEU A 81 -6.03 0.95 3.26
C LEU A 81 -6.54 1.23 4.68
N GLY A 82 -7.69 1.92 4.82
CA GLY A 82 -8.31 2.17 6.12
C GLY A 82 -8.69 0.88 6.85
N TRP A 83 -9.23 -0.09 6.13
CA TRP A 83 -9.60 -1.40 6.66
C TRP A 83 -8.38 -2.27 6.96
N GLU A 84 -7.38 -2.24 6.10
CA GLU A 84 -6.10 -2.93 6.33
C GLU A 84 -5.41 -2.41 7.59
N LEU A 85 -5.37 -1.09 7.77
CA LEU A 85 -4.82 -0.46 8.95
C LEU A 85 -5.59 -0.89 10.21
N LEU A 86 -6.92 -0.92 10.16
CA LEU A 86 -7.76 -1.36 11.26
C LEU A 86 -7.49 -2.84 11.64
N CYS A 87 -7.28 -3.70 10.65
CA CYS A 87 -6.97 -5.11 10.88
C CYS A 87 -5.55 -5.34 11.40
N THR A 88 -4.58 -4.48 11.04
CA THR A 88 -3.18 -4.60 11.47
C THR A 88 -2.91 -3.97 12.84
N LEU A 89 -3.70 -2.97 13.27
CA LEU A 89 -3.54 -2.29 14.55
C LEU A 89 -3.50 -3.23 15.76
N PRO A 90 -4.41 -4.22 15.92
CA PRO A 90 -4.36 -5.14 17.06
C PRO A 90 -3.05 -5.92 17.15
N MET A 91 -2.50 -6.32 16.00
CA MET A 91 -1.22 -7.04 15.93
C MET A 91 -0.05 -6.16 16.37
N LEU A 92 -0.02 -4.88 15.92
CA LEU A 92 1.02 -3.93 16.31
C LEU A 92 0.96 -3.63 17.82
N ILE A 93 -0.24 -3.47 18.38
CA ILE A 93 -0.44 -3.24 19.82
C ILE A 93 0.01 -4.47 20.61
N GLY A 94 -0.39 -5.68 20.20
CA GLY A 94 0.01 -6.93 20.85
C GLY A 94 1.52 -7.13 20.83
N PHE A 95 2.17 -6.88 19.70
CA PHE A 95 3.63 -6.96 19.56
C PHE A 95 4.33 -5.92 20.47
N SER A 96 3.83 -4.69 20.50
CA SER A 96 4.37 -3.60 21.33
C SER A 96 4.28 -3.95 22.82
N LEU A 97 3.14 -4.48 23.28
CA LEU A 97 2.96 -4.90 24.68
C LEU A 97 3.94 -6.02 25.05
N VAL A 98 4.08 -7.04 24.21
CA VAL A 98 5.07 -8.11 24.44
C VAL A 98 6.48 -7.53 24.51
N PHE A 99 6.88 -6.66 23.60
CA PHE A 99 8.21 -6.08 23.56
C PHE A 99 8.55 -5.27 24.83
N PHE A 100 7.60 -4.46 25.33
CA PHE A 100 7.82 -3.63 26.53
C PHE A 100 7.75 -4.42 27.84
N PHE A 101 6.96 -5.48 27.90
CA PHE A 101 6.72 -6.23 29.14
C PHE A 101 7.40 -7.59 29.20
N THR A 102 8.37 -7.87 28.30
CA THR A 102 9.08 -9.18 28.22
C THR A 102 9.84 -9.58 29.49
N HIS A 103 9.94 -8.71 30.49
CA HIS A 103 10.59 -9.04 31.77
C HIS A 103 9.71 -9.84 32.74
N SER A 104 8.39 -9.89 32.53
CA SER A 104 7.45 -10.71 33.28
C SER A 104 6.79 -11.67 32.29
N ALA A 105 7.18 -12.95 32.38
CA ALA A 105 6.59 -14.04 31.59
C ALA A 105 5.15 -14.33 32.06
N ASP A 106 4.29 -13.33 32.04
CA ASP A 106 2.91 -13.49 32.48
C ASP A 106 2.09 -14.10 31.34
N THR A 107 1.39 -15.18 31.68
CA THR A 107 0.45 -15.90 30.81
C THR A 107 -0.55 -14.93 30.14
N VAL A 108 -0.86 -13.82 30.82
CA VAL A 108 -1.74 -12.77 30.31
C VAL A 108 -1.18 -12.09 29.05
N LEU A 109 0.13 -11.82 28.98
CA LEU A 109 0.76 -11.20 27.80
C LEU A 109 0.72 -12.15 26.59
N VAL A 110 0.93 -13.43 26.82
CA VAL A 110 0.83 -14.45 25.76
C VAL A 110 -0.60 -14.54 25.24
N LEU A 111 -1.59 -14.53 26.12
CA LEU A 111 -3.01 -14.54 25.74
C LEU A 111 -3.41 -13.28 24.97
N LEU A 112 -2.95 -12.10 25.38
CA LEU A 112 -3.19 -10.83 24.66
C LEU A 112 -2.55 -10.85 23.27
N PHE A 113 -1.35 -11.40 23.15
CA PHE A 113 -0.68 -11.57 21.87
C PHE A 113 -1.44 -12.52 20.92
N LEU A 114 -1.87 -13.68 21.43
CA LEU A 114 -2.68 -14.63 20.66
C LEU A 114 -4.02 -14.03 20.25
N LEU A 115 -4.66 -13.25 21.14
CA LEU A 115 -5.88 -12.53 20.82
C LEU A 115 -5.67 -11.48 19.73
N SER A 116 -4.54 -10.78 19.73
CA SER A 116 -4.22 -9.80 18.70
C SER A 116 -4.02 -10.44 17.33
N ILE A 117 -3.40 -11.63 17.27
CA ILE A 117 -3.28 -12.43 16.04
C ILE A 117 -4.66 -12.87 15.55
N LEU A 118 -5.53 -13.33 16.44
CA LEU A 118 -6.89 -13.74 16.08
C LEU A 118 -7.71 -12.59 15.51
N LEU A 119 -7.62 -11.39 16.11
CA LEU A 119 -8.29 -10.19 15.62
C LEU A 119 -7.76 -9.75 14.24
N SER A 120 -6.47 -9.97 13.99
CA SER A 120 -5.85 -9.68 12.69
C SER A 120 -6.24 -10.68 11.58
N ALA A 121 -6.89 -11.80 11.92
CA ALA A 121 -7.39 -12.77 10.94
C ALA A 121 -8.42 -12.16 9.97
N GLY A 122 -9.05 -11.03 10.31
CA GLY A 122 -9.90 -10.24 9.42
C GLY A 122 -9.20 -9.84 8.11
N PHE A 123 -7.87 -9.73 8.11
CA PHE A 123 -7.08 -9.46 6.92
C PHE A 123 -7.24 -10.55 5.83
N PHE A 124 -7.38 -11.82 6.21
CA PHE A 124 -7.62 -12.93 5.27
C PHE A 124 -8.97 -12.81 4.55
N PHE A 125 -9.97 -12.21 5.20
CA PHE A 125 -11.26 -11.97 4.58
C PHE A 125 -11.26 -10.71 3.69
N LEU A 126 -10.37 -9.75 3.96
CA LEU A 126 -10.29 -8.52 3.19
C LEU A 126 -9.68 -8.76 1.78
N ARG A 127 -8.67 -9.63 1.69
CA ARG A 127 -7.96 -9.92 0.44
C ARG A 127 -8.86 -10.33 -0.73
N PRO A 128 -9.79 -11.30 -0.61
CA PRO A 128 -10.63 -11.66 -1.73
C PRO A 128 -11.56 -10.53 -2.19
N TYR A 129 -11.97 -9.62 -1.28
CA TYR A 129 -12.76 -8.44 -1.66
C TYR A 129 -11.93 -7.42 -2.44
N GLU A 130 -10.68 -7.20 -2.05
CA GLU A 130 -9.74 -6.35 -2.75
C GLU A 130 -9.47 -6.87 -4.16
N GLU A 131 -9.16 -8.16 -4.31
CA GLU A 131 -8.95 -8.81 -5.61
C GLU A 131 -10.20 -8.75 -6.50
N ALA A 132 -11.39 -8.96 -5.93
CA ALA A 132 -12.64 -8.83 -6.64
C ALA A 132 -12.89 -7.37 -7.10
N ALA A 133 -12.60 -6.39 -6.26
CA ALA A 133 -12.73 -4.97 -6.59
C ALA A 133 -11.78 -4.58 -7.75
N TRP A 134 -10.55 -5.08 -7.75
CA TRP A 134 -9.59 -4.87 -8.83
C TRP A 134 -10.04 -5.52 -10.14
N ALA A 135 -10.60 -6.74 -10.09
CA ALA A 135 -11.14 -7.42 -11.26
C ALA A 135 -12.35 -6.68 -11.85
N ILE A 136 -13.23 -6.14 -11.00
CA ILE A 136 -14.36 -5.32 -11.44
C ILE A 136 -13.86 -4.01 -12.06
N PHE A 137 -12.87 -3.37 -11.43
CA PHE A 137 -12.26 -2.15 -11.95
C PHE A 137 -11.63 -2.39 -13.33
N TYR A 138 -10.87 -3.50 -13.50
CA TYR A 138 -10.32 -3.88 -14.80
C TYR A 138 -11.40 -4.01 -15.86
N ARG A 139 -12.50 -4.71 -15.54
CA ARG A 139 -13.64 -4.88 -16.46
C ARG A 139 -14.32 -3.55 -16.78
N ASP A 140 -14.46 -2.64 -15.83
CA ASP A 140 -15.05 -1.31 -16.02
C ASP A 140 -14.25 -0.45 -16.99
N ILE A 141 -12.90 -0.48 -16.89
CA ILE A 141 -12.02 0.31 -17.77
C ILE A 141 -11.77 -0.33 -19.14
N THR A 142 -12.07 -1.64 -19.30
CA THR A 142 -11.94 -2.36 -20.57
C THR A 142 -13.27 -2.51 -21.29
N ALA A 143 -14.40 -2.38 -20.59
CA ALA A 143 -15.72 -2.32 -21.24
C ALA A 143 -15.75 -1.11 -22.20
N ALA A 144 -16.03 -1.39 -23.47
CA ALA A 144 -16.06 -0.37 -24.51
C ALA A 144 -17.14 0.69 -24.21
N PRO A 145 -16.97 1.95 -24.66
CA PRO A 145 -17.94 3.03 -24.44
C PRO A 145 -19.32 2.78 -25.10
N SER A 146 -19.48 1.72 -25.90
CA SER A 146 -20.69 1.39 -26.62
C SER A 146 -21.90 1.05 -25.75
N ASP A 147 -21.67 0.55 -24.51
CA ASP A 147 -22.78 0.08 -23.68
C ASP A 147 -23.33 1.19 -22.74
N THR A 148 -22.65 2.32 -22.65
CA THR A 148 -23.07 3.45 -21.79
C THR A 148 -23.89 4.51 -22.56
N GLU A 149 -23.85 4.54 -23.86
CA GLU A 149 -24.67 5.44 -24.66
C GLU A 149 -26.09 4.88 -24.91
N GLU A 150 -26.23 3.56 -25.02
CA GLU A 150 -27.52 2.91 -25.24
C GLU A 150 -28.51 3.01 -24.06
N ILE A 151 -28.02 3.32 -22.85
CA ILE A 151 -28.87 3.50 -21.65
C ILE A 151 -29.35 4.97 -21.50
N ARG A 152 -28.88 5.88 -22.34
CA ARG A 152 -29.22 7.32 -22.28
C ARG A 152 -30.20 7.79 -23.34
N GLU A 153 -30.63 6.92 -24.25
CA GLU A 153 -31.72 7.17 -25.20
C GLU A 153 -33.02 6.45 -24.73
#